data_4e243921c28daffb3b4afd06f4aec910
#
_entry.id   4e243921c28daffb3b4afd06f4aec910
#
_cell.length_a   1.000
_cell.length_b   1.000
_cell.length_c   1.000
_cell.angle_alpha   90.00
_cell.angle_beta   90.00
_cell.angle_gamma   90.00
#
_symmetry.space_group_name_H-M   'P 1'
#
loop_
_entity.id
_entity.type
_entity.pdbx_description
1 polymer ?
#
loop_
_entity_poly.entity_id
_entity_poly.type
_entity_poly.pdbx_seq_one_letter_code
_entity_poly.pdbx_strand_id
1 'polypeptide(L)'
;EVLRAVKTRYASASVEKCRKTKALVHNFKVLSEYRDGPIGFLEEISKLSTDKEKIKYVMSKFKYIKSKGARDFLMDLGLVRDAIAIDVRMRNVLKKIGINIPEGIKSNPKLYDKIEEELLSKVCKLLNLSGIEFDRIIYWNYNEIMKMFD
;
A
#
# COMPACT_ATOMS: atom_id res chain seq x y z
N GLU A 1 18.54 -14.06 -13.17
CA GLU A 1 17.32 -13.67 -13.92
C GLU A 1 16.70 -12.39 -13.36
N VAL A 2 16.37 -12.34 -12.07
CA VAL A 2 15.86 -11.13 -11.36
C VAL A 2 16.81 -9.94 -11.53
N LEU A 3 18.13 -10.14 -11.41
CA LEU A 3 19.12 -9.10 -11.60
C LEU A 3 19.12 -8.54 -13.02
N ARG A 4 18.94 -9.38 -14.02
CA ARG A 4 18.86 -8.99 -15.44
C ARG A 4 17.64 -8.09 -15.67
N ALA A 5 16.46 -8.46 -15.14
CA ALA A 5 15.25 -7.69 -15.24
C ALA A 5 15.35 -6.31 -14.53
N VAL A 6 16.03 -6.25 -13.39
CA VAL A 6 16.25 -4.99 -12.65
C VAL A 6 17.26 -4.11 -13.37
N LYS A 7 18.33 -4.67 -13.93
CA LYS A 7 19.34 -3.92 -14.69
C LYS A 7 18.82 -3.29 -15.97
N THR A 8 17.89 -3.95 -16.66
CA THR A 8 17.25 -3.37 -17.85
C THR A 8 16.45 -2.11 -17.54
N ARG A 9 15.92 -1.99 -16.31
CA ARG A 9 15.12 -0.84 -15.88
C ARG A 9 15.94 0.22 -15.14
N TYR A 10 17.03 -0.18 -14.49
CA TYR A 10 17.90 0.69 -13.69
C TYR A 10 19.35 0.37 -14.00
N ALA A 11 19.98 1.13 -14.88
CA ALA A 11 21.35 0.90 -15.35
C ALA A 11 22.41 0.81 -14.22
N SER A 12 22.17 1.50 -13.10
CA SER A 12 23.05 1.47 -11.91
C SER A 12 22.74 0.33 -10.93
N ALA A 13 21.73 -0.52 -11.21
CA ALA A 13 21.30 -1.55 -10.27
C ALA A 13 22.31 -2.70 -10.23
N SER A 14 22.82 -2.99 -9.04
CA SER A 14 23.52 -4.24 -8.73
C SER A 14 22.88 -4.88 -7.50
N VAL A 15 22.96 -6.22 -7.38
CA VAL A 15 22.43 -6.94 -6.20
C VAL A 15 23.05 -6.41 -4.91
N GLU A 16 24.33 -6.05 -4.97
CA GLU A 16 25.08 -5.61 -3.79
C GLU A 16 24.77 -4.18 -3.35
N LYS A 17 24.42 -3.29 -4.29
CA LYS A 17 24.21 -1.86 -4.04
C LYS A 17 22.76 -1.44 -4.05
N CYS A 18 21.91 -2.11 -4.81
CA CYS A 18 20.50 -1.72 -4.95
C CYS A 18 19.63 -2.31 -3.84
N ARG A 19 19.13 -1.46 -2.95
CA ARG A 19 18.22 -1.87 -1.85
C ARG A 19 16.93 -2.53 -2.36
N LYS A 20 16.40 -2.10 -3.50
CA LYS A 20 15.19 -2.68 -4.10
C LYS A 20 15.45 -4.09 -4.61
N THR A 21 16.59 -4.33 -5.25
CA THR A 21 16.98 -5.66 -5.71
C THR A 21 17.14 -6.63 -4.54
N LYS A 22 17.83 -6.19 -3.46
CA LYS A 22 17.97 -7.00 -2.24
C LYS A 22 16.62 -7.34 -1.62
N ALA A 23 15.70 -6.36 -1.57
CA ALA A 23 14.36 -6.57 -1.06
C ALA A 23 13.57 -7.55 -1.93
N LEU A 24 13.65 -7.43 -3.25
CA LEU A 24 12.98 -8.34 -4.18
C LEU A 24 13.45 -9.79 -4.01
N VAL A 25 14.77 -10.01 -3.99
CA VAL A 25 15.36 -11.35 -3.76
C VAL A 25 14.91 -11.92 -2.40
N HIS A 26 14.94 -11.10 -1.35
CA HIS A 26 14.47 -11.52 -0.02
C HIS A 26 12.98 -11.89 -0.05
N ASN A 27 12.15 -11.08 -0.69
CA ASN A 27 10.70 -11.31 -0.73
C ASN A 27 10.35 -12.58 -1.53
N PHE A 28 11.08 -12.86 -2.61
CA PHE A 28 10.94 -14.13 -3.32
C PHE A 28 11.31 -15.32 -2.44
N LYS A 29 12.40 -15.21 -1.66
CA LYS A 29 12.80 -16.26 -0.72
C LYS A 29 11.70 -16.49 0.32
N VAL A 30 11.18 -15.44 0.92
CA VAL A 30 10.07 -15.53 1.87
C VAL A 30 8.88 -16.27 1.28
N LEU A 31 8.47 -15.91 0.05
CA LEU A 31 7.35 -16.60 -0.62
C LEU A 31 7.65 -18.07 -0.90
N SER A 32 8.89 -18.44 -1.21
CA SER A 32 9.27 -19.85 -1.46
C SER A 32 9.33 -20.72 -0.19
N GLU A 33 9.32 -20.12 0.99
CA GLU A 33 9.29 -20.83 2.28
C GLU A 33 7.88 -21.32 2.66
N TYR A 34 6.83 -20.80 2.03
CA TYR A 34 5.47 -21.30 2.23
C TYR A 34 5.27 -22.63 1.48
N ARG A 35 4.46 -23.53 2.05
CA ARG A 35 4.22 -24.88 1.52
C ARG A 35 3.89 -24.88 0.03
N ASP A 36 3.01 -23.98 -0.40
CA ASP A 36 2.58 -23.83 -1.81
C ASP A 36 3.04 -22.47 -2.38
N GLY A 37 4.19 -21.97 -1.92
CA GLY A 37 4.74 -20.71 -2.38
C GLY A 37 3.79 -19.53 -2.17
N PRO A 38 3.58 -18.68 -3.21
CA PRO A 38 2.70 -17.52 -3.10
C PRO A 38 1.26 -17.86 -2.72
N ILE A 39 0.76 -19.03 -3.11
CA ILE A 39 -0.62 -19.47 -2.78
C ILE A 39 -0.73 -19.72 -1.28
N GLY A 40 0.21 -20.46 -0.68
CA GLY A 40 0.23 -20.69 0.76
C GLY A 40 0.34 -19.40 1.58
N PHE A 41 1.09 -18.40 1.07
CA PHE A 41 1.11 -17.08 1.67
C PHE A 41 -0.27 -16.39 1.64
N LEU A 42 -0.99 -16.45 0.51
CA LEU A 42 -2.33 -15.88 0.39
C LEU A 42 -3.34 -16.58 1.29
N GLU A 43 -3.24 -17.91 1.42
CA GLU A 43 -4.08 -18.67 2.34
C GLU A 43 -3.85 -18.26 3.80
N GLU A 44 -2.60 -18.03 4.21
CA GLU A 44 -2.32 -17.56 5.57
C GLU A 44 -2.89 -16.17 5.83
N ILE A 45 -2.75 -15.23 4.90
CA ILE A 45 -3.34 -13.88 5.03
C ILE A 45 -4.87 -13.96 5.10
N SER A 46 -5.49 -14.83 4.30
CA SER A 46 -6.95 -14.97 4.26
C SER A 46 -7.54 -15.44 5.59
N LYS A 47 -6.76 -16.14 6.43
CA LYS A 47 -7.16 -16.57 7.76
C LYS A 47 -7.15 -15.46 8.81
N LEU A 48 -6.49 -14.33 8.53
CA LEU A 48 -6.45 -13.20 9.46
C LEU A 48 -7.79 -12.47 9.47
N SER A 49 -8.25 -12.11 10.67
CA SER A 49 -9.61 -11.63 10.89
C SER A 49 -9.84 -10.19 10.46
N THR A 50 -8.82 -9.34 10.55
CA THR A 50 -8.95 -7.91 10.31
C THR A 50 -8.00 -7.40 9.22
N ASP A 51 -8.42 -6.36 8.51
CA ASP A 51 -7.58 -5.69 7.50
C ASP A 51 -6.26 -5.18 8.12
N LYS A 52 -6.32 -4.69 9.36
CA LYS A 52 -5.16 -4.22 10.11
C LYS A 52 -4.14 -5.33 10.40
N GLU A 53 -4.59 -6.54 10.71
CA GLU A 53 -3.73 -7.71 10.89
C GLU A 53 -3.08 -8.12 9.57
N LYS A 54 -3.83 -8.15 8.47
CA LYS A 54 -3.31 -8.46 7.13
C LYS A 54 -2.24 -7.47 6.70
N ILE A 55 -2.48 -6.17 6.89
CA ILE A 55 -1.50 -5.10 6.59
C ILE A 55 -0.22 -5.28 7.40
N LYS A 56 -0.34 -5.50 8.71
CA LYS A 56 0.82 -5.74 9.59
C LYS A 56 1.58 -7.00 9.20
N TYR A 57 0.88 -8.05 8.84
CA TYR A 57 1.47 -9.31 8.39
C TYR A 57 2.35 -9.09 7.14
N VAL A 58 1.82 -8.46 6.10
CA VAL A 58 2.58 -8.11 4.88
C VAL A 58 3.81 -7.28 5.21
N MET A 59 3.66 -6.24 6.04
CA MET A 59 4.77 -5.37 6.44
C MET A 59 5.85 -6.10 7.25
N SER A 60 5.49 -7.12 8.03
CA SER A 60 6.42 -7.92 8.84
C SER A 60 7.22 -8.92 8.00
N LYS A 61 6.61 -9.46 6.94
CA LYS A 61 7.21 -10.51 6.10
C LYS A 61 8.08 -9.94 4.98
N PHE A 62 7.66 -8.83 4.36
CA PHE A 62 8.31 -8.30 3.18
C PHE A 62 9.20 -7.09 3.46
N LYS A 63 10.38 -7.11 2.87
CA LYS A 63 11.28 -5.95 2.86
C LYS A 63 10.83 -4.93 1.81
N TYR A 64 11.05 -3.66 2.11
CA TYR A 64 10.75 -2.52 1.24
C TYR A 64 9.25 -2.26 1.02
N ILE A 65 8.36 -3.08 1.60
CA ILE A 65 6.91 -2.83 1.62
C ILE A 65 6.58 -2.15 2.95
N LYS A 66 6.17 -0.89 2.87
CA LYS A 66 5.75 -0.07 4.01
C LYS A 66 4.24 0.14 4.00
N SER A 67 3.72 0.96 4.92
CA SER A 67 2.28 1.17 5.16
C SER A 67 1.46 1.37 3.88
N LYS A 68 1.89 2.28 2.97
CA LYS A 68 1.20 2.51 1.70
C LYS A 68 1.27 1.29 0.78
N GLY A 69 2.45 0.70 0.60
CA GLY A 69 2.65 -0.42 -0.32
C GLY A 69 1.95 -1.70 0.14
N ALA A 70 1.83 -1.94 1.45
CA ALA A 70 1.10 -3.08 1.98
C ALA A 70 -0.41 -2.97 1.68
N ARG A 71 -0.96 -1.75 1.79
CA ARG A 71 -2.36 -1.47 1.46
C ARG A 71 -2.64 -1.64 -0.02
N ASP A 72 -1.83 -1.02 -0.90
CA ASP A 72 -1.95 -1.21 -2.35
C ASP A 72 -1.95 -2.69 -2.71
N PHE A 73 -0.96 -3.43 -2.21
CA PHE A 73 -0.81 -4.86 -2.49
C PHE A 73 -2.05 -5.66 -2.08
N LEU A 74 -2.57 -5.42 -0.87
CA LEU A 74 -3.73 -6.15 -0.37
C LEU A 74 -5.04 -5.73 -1.04
N MET A 75 -5.18 -4.45 -1.41
CA MET A 75 -6.32 -3.95 -2.17
C MET A 75 -6.35 -4.54 -3.58
N ASP A 76 -5.20 -4.63 -4.25
CA ASP A 76 -5.10 -5.21 -5.60
C ASP A 76 -5.44 -6.71 -5.61
N LEU A 77 -5.22 -7.40 -4.50
CA LEU A 77 -5.59 -8.80 -4.31
C LEU A 77 -7.03 -9.00 -3.79
N GLY A 78 -7.76 -7.92 -3.47
CA GLY A 78 -9.10 -8.01 -2.89
C GLY A 78 -9.13 -8.60 -1.47
N LEU A 79 -8.02 -8.54 -0.73
CA LEU A 79 -7.88 -9.14 0.60
C LEU A 79 -8.23 -8.20 1.76
N VAL A 80 -8.39 -6.92 1.49
CA VAL A 80 -8.82 -5.89 2.45
C VAL A 80 -9.95 -5.07 1.85
N ARG A 81 -10.79 -4.48 2.71
CA ARG A 81 -11.89 -3.61 2.31
C ARG A 81 -11.72 -2.18 2.83
N ASP A 82 -11.35 -2.07 4.09
CA ASP A 82 -11.22 -0.78 4.77
C ASP A 82 -9.75 -0.40 4.92
N ALA A 83 -9.12 -0.17 3.75
CA ALA A 83 -7.73 0.29 3.64
C ALA A 83 -7.64 1.45 2.65
N ILE A 84 -6.72 2.38 2.90
CA ILE A 84 -6.47 3.56 2.05
C ILE A 84 -4.97 3.69 1.80
N ALA A 85 -4.56 3.65 0.53
CA ALA A 85 -3.17 3.86 0.15
C ALA A 85 -2.88 5.35 -0.05
N ILE A 86 -2.56 6.05 1.04
CA ILE A 86 -2.34 7.51 1.05
C ILE A 86 -1.10 7.87 0.22
N ASP A 87 -1.29 8.06 -1.07
CA ASP A 87 -0.28 8.47 -2.04
C ASP A 87 -0.26 10.01 -2.23
N VAL A 88 0.48 10.49 -3.23
CA VAL A 88 0.56 11.92 -3.54
C VAL A 88 -0.76 12.47 -4.09
N ARG A 89 -1.51 11.68 -4.87
CA ARG A 89 -2.81 12.09 -5.43
C ARG A 89 -3.85 12.25 -4.34
N MET A 90 -3.97 11.24 -3.47
CA MET A 90 -4.82 11.28 -2.29
C MET A 90 -4.52 12.52 -1.43
N ARG A 91 -3.25 12.77 -1.13
CA ARG A 91 -2.84 13.93 -0.33
C ARG A 91 -3.20 15.25 -0.99
N ASN A 92 -3.06 15.37 -2.31
CA ASN A 92 -3.40 16.60 -3.04
C ASN A 92 -4.91 16.87 -2.99
N VAL A 93 -5.74 15.86 -3.25
CA VAL A 93 -7.20 15.98 -3.15
C VAL A 93 -7.63 16.35 -1.73
N LEU A 94 -7.13 15.63 -0.72
CA LEU A 94 -7.44 15.91 0.68
C LEU A 94 -7.05 17.34 1.07
N LYS A 95 -5.89 17.82 0.61
CA LYS A 95 -5.46 19.21 0.84
C LYS A 95 -6.41 20.23 0.23
N LYS A 96 -6.94 19.99 -0.97
CA LYS A 96 -7.92 20.89 -1.62
C LYS A 96 -9.22 21.02 -0.83
N ILE A 97 -9.64 19.95 -0.14
CA ILE A 97 -10.82 19.97 0.75
C ILE A 97 -10.49 20.32 2.21
N GLY A 98 -9.31 20.85 2.49
CA GLY A 98 -8.90 21.32 3.81
C GLY A 98 -8.34 20.27 4.76
N ILE A 99 -8.13 19.04 4.31
CA ILE A 99 -7.55 17.96 5.14
C ILE A 99 -6.03 17.85 4.85
N ASN A 100 -5.23 18.27 5.84
CA ASN A 100 -3.79 18.23 5.72
C ASN A 100 -3.20 16.93 6.28
N ILE A 101 -2.54 16.17 5.43
CA ILE A 101 -1.83 14.95 5.81
C ILE A 101 -0.38 15.29 6.18
N PRO A 102 0.10 14.94 7.39
CA PRO A 102 1.46 15.22 7.82
C PRO A 102 2.52 14.60 6.91
N GLU A 103 3.64 15.30 6.69
CA GLU A 103 4.73 14.77 5.84
C GLU A 103 5.36 13.49 6.39
N GLY A 104 5.46 13.33 7.70
CA GLY A 104 6.03 12.16 8.38
C GLY A 104 5.22 10.86 8.25
N ILE A 105 4.03 10.89 7.67
CA ILE A 105 3.13 9.72 7.59
C ILE A 105 3.80 8.48 6.96
N LYS A 106 4.64 8.66 5.93
CA LYS A 106 5.26 7.54 5.20
C LYS A 106 6.26 6.73 6.03
N SER A 107 6.84 7.33 7.05
CA SER A 107 7.86 6.72 7.91
C SER A 107 7.33 6.33 9.30
N ASN A 108 6.10 6.68 9.63
CA ASN A 108 5.47 6.39 10.92
C ASN A 108 4.19 5.56 10.75
N PRO A 109 4.27 4.21 10.89
CA PRO A 109 3.11 3.34 10.73
C PRO A 109 1.96 3.65 11.69
N LYS A 110 2.26 4.02 12.95
CA LYS A 110 1.22 4.38 13.93
C LYS A 110 0.46 5.64 13.53
N LEU A 111 1.18 6.65 13.02
CA LEU A 111 0.57 7.87 12.50
C LEU A 111 -0.27 7.56 11.25
N TYR A 112 0.22 6.67 10.39
CA TYR A 112 -0.51 6.22 9.21
C TYR A 112 -1.84 5.56 9.59
N ASP A 113 -1.79 4.58 10.50
CA ASP A 113 -2.98 3.88 10.99
C ASP A 113 -4.01 4.85 11.59
N LYS A 114 -3.55 5.83 12.39
CA LYS A 114 -4.43 6.85 12.98
C LYS A 114 -5.13 7.71 11.93
N ILE A 115 -4.38 8.21 10.94
CA ILE A 115 -4.94 9.06 9.88
C ILE A 115 -5.91 8.26 9.01
N GLU A 116 -5.56 7.03 8.65
CA GLU A 116 -6.45 6.16 7.91
C GLU A 116 -7.76 5.91 8.67
N GLU A 117 -7.70 5.63 9.96
CA GLU A 117 -8.88 5.43 10.80
C GLU A 117 -9.77 6.69 10.87
N GLU A 118 -9.16 7.87 10.92
CA GLU A 118 -9.90 9.14 10.83
C GLU A 118 -10.55 9.34 9.46
N LEU A 119 -9.88 9.01 8.37
CA LEU A 119 -10.46 9.09 7.02
C LEU A 119 -11.61 8.11 6.85
N LEU A 120 -11.44 6.87 7.31
CA LEU A 120 -12.50 5.85 7.25
C LEU A 120 -13.73 6.27 8.06
N SER A 121 -13.53 6.74 9.29
CA SER A 121 -14.64 7.07 10.19
C SER A 121 -15.34 8.39 9.86
N LYS A 122 -14.63 9.40 9.36
CA LYS A 122 -15.16 10.75 9.13
C LYS A 122 -15.50 11.04 7.67
N VAL A 123 -14.74 10.48 6.72
CA VAL A 123 -14.92 10.75 5.29
C VAL A 123 -15.64 9.59 4.61
N CYS A 124 -15.05 8.39 4.66
CA CYS A 124 -15.63 7.23 3.96
C CYS A 124 -17.04 6.90 4.49
N LYS A 125 -17.22 6.91 5.81
CA LYS A 125 -18.52 6.67 6.44
C LYS A 125 -19.57 7.71 6.03
N LEU A 126 -19.20 8.99 5.96
CA LEU A 126 -20.09 10.06 5.52
C LEU A 126 -20.52 9.88 4.07
N LEU A 127 -19.61 9.44 3.21
CA LEU A 127 -19.86 9.19 1.79
C LEU A 127 -20.47 7.82 1.51
N ASN A 128 -20.66 6.99 2.53
CA ASN A 128 -21.10 5.59 2.42
C ASN A 128 -20.19 4.75 1.49
N LEU A 129 -18.89 4.94 1.60
CA LEU A 129 -17.86 4.24 0.84
C LEU A 129 -16.99 3.39 1.76
N SER A 130 -16.50 2.26 1.26
CA SER A 130 -15.38 1.54 1.87
C SER A 130 -14.06 2.30 1.62
N GLY A 131 -13.01 1.94 2.35
CA GLY A 131 -11.68 2.51 2.14
C GLY A 131 -11.15 2.30 0.72
N ILE A 132 -11.33 1.09 0.18
CA ILE A 132 -10.96 0.76 -1.21
C ILE A 132 -11.73 1.61 -2.23
N GLU A 133 -13.03 1.74 -2.10
CA GLU A 133 -13.83 2.52 -3.04
C GLU A 133 -13.39 3.98 -3.03
N PHE A 134 -13.19 4.56 -1.86
CA PHE A 134 -12.68 5.92 -1.73
C PHE A 134 -11.30 6.09 -2.38
N ASP A 135 -10.37 5.16 -2.12
CA ASP A 135 -9.04 5.17 -2.71
C ASP A 135 -9.10 5.10 -4.24
N ARG A 136 -9.87 4.14 -4.80
CA ARG A 136 -9.96 3.92 -6.24
C ARG A 136 -10.69 5.06 -6.97
N ILE A 137 -11.70 5.65 -6.38
CA ILE A 137 -12.36 6.85 -6.94
C ILE A 137 -11.35 7.98 -7.11
N ILE A 138 -10.56 8.27 -6.08
CA ILE A 138 -9.54 9.33 -6.16
C ILE A 138 -8.43 8.94 -7.15
N TYR A 139 -7.98 7.71 -7.13
CA TYR A 139 -6.90 7.25 -8.01
C TYR A 139 -7.25 7.37 -9.49
N TRP A 140 -8.43 6.88 -9.87
CA TRP A 140 -8.85 6.85 -11.27
C TRP A 140 -9.35 8.19 -11.80
N ASN A 141 -9.99 8.99 -10.94
CA ASN A 141 -10.60 10.27 -11.33
C ASN A 141 -9.76 11.49 -10.89
N TYR A 142 -8.49 11.29 -10.53
CA TYR A 142 -7.65 12.35 -9.96
C TYR A 142 -7.68 13.65 -10.77
N ASN A 143 -7.49 13.56 -12.08
CA ASN A 143 -7.43 14.76 -12.94
C ASN A 143 -8.77 15.49 -13.00
N GLU A 144 -9.87 14.75 -13.07
CA GLU A 144 -11.22 15.32 -13.09
C GLU A 144 -11.56 15.98 -11.75
N ILE A 145 -11.25 15.31 -10.65
CA ILE A 145 -11.43 15.86 -9.30
C ILE A 145 -10.62 17.15 -9.14
N MET A 146 -9.37 17.18 -9.59
CA MET A 146 -8.52 18.38 -9.45
C MET A 146 -9.04 19.55 -10.26
N LYS A 147 -9.60 19.34 -11.45
CA LYS A 147 -10.24 20.40 -12.26
C LYS A 147 -11.46 21.04 -11.58
N MET A 148 -12.12 20.32 -10.65
CA MET A 148 -13.27 20.89 -9.92
C MET A 148 -12.86 21.97 -8.90
N PHE A 149 -11.57 22.10 -8.61
CA PHE A 149 -11.02 23.07 -7.66
C PHE A 149 -10.29 24.27 -8.36
N ASP A 150 -10.21 24.24 -9.68
CA ASP A 150 -9.63 25.32 -10.50
C ASP A 150 -10.73 26.28 -10.96
#